data_f98c2b0745d494d7aba88adfab86faad
#
_entry.id   f98c2b0745d494d7aba88adfab86faad
#
_cell.length_a   1.000
_cell.length_b   1.000
_cell.length_c   1.000
_cell.angle_alpha   90.00
_cell.angle_beta   90.00
_cell.angle_gamma   90.00
#
_symmetry.space_group_name_H-M   'P 1'
#
loop_
_entity.id
_entity.type
_entity.pdbx_description
1 polymer ?
#
loop_
_entity_poly.entity_id
_entity_poly.type
_entity_poly.pdbx_seq_one_letter_code
_entity_poly.pdbx_strand_id
1 'polypeptide(L)'
;MFCEQFGLSTAADSTDRGQIRIGKRNVEGGPRQSDITHEAYRVVVGMRGDINDAWSYDAYGQYGTSNLSAVATNDFSIERTARALNVQIDDRVDDDGNPLNPTTFGTPQCVSVVDGTDPACVPYNPFALNGIAADQIGYLQIPLVLKGETTERIVNASVTGDLTNYGIKLPSASTGLMLNFGVEYREELSELLPDGPSQAGDGAGTGGPTTPVNGGYRTNDIFAAARMALLEDKPFAQSLSWEAGYRYSDYSLDFTTDTYKLGLEWTPIEDIRARASYQRSVRVPNVTELFGVQAVGLDGTIDLCASDVSDGETVALTPEECARTGVLPEQYNNIQSNPAAQYNGFVGGNPDLQPETADTLSFGLAFQPSFAPGLRLQIDYFDISIDDAIQNPNADFSLLLCAQTGDPLLCSRIQRDGDGSLWQSNDGFIVDTFQNIGEIATKGIDLDVSYAFDIGAAGRLGLDLVATRLESLEFTPQPGVTYDCAGLYGSICGVPAPEWRHKMDATWRTPWSGIDLTLSWRYFDAVKQDSQDANEFLSFLGTASGQDATDAELGSRSYIDLTGSVTLADKYTLRVGVNNLFDKDPPLNGANACPSGPCNGNTWPQVYDAIGRQIFGLVTIDF
;
A
#
# COMPACT_ATOMS: atom_id res chain seq x y z
N MET A 1 16.82 -37.38 -30.06
CA MET A 1 16.00 -37.70 -28.89
C MET A 1 15.01 -36.56 -28.55
N PHE A 2 15.44 -35.32 -28.28
CA PHE A 2 14.49 -34.21 -28.04
C PHE A 2 13.66 -33.86 -29.28
N CYS A 3 14.27 -33.68 -30.45
CA CYS A 3 13.54 -33.34 -31.68
C CYS A 3 12.44 -34.35 -32.01
N GLU A 4 12.71 -35.63 -31.84
CA GLU A 4 11.76 -36.71 -32.13
C GLU A 4 10.56 -36.69 -31.18
N GLN A 5 10.75 -36.33 -29.90
CA GLN A 5 9.67 -36.21 -28.92
C GLN A 5 8.70 -35.06 -29.25
N PHE A 6 9.19 -34.02 -29.90
CA PHE A 6 8.37 -32.89 -30.36
C PHE A 6 7.93 -33.00 -31.84
N GLY A 7 8.11 -34.18 -32.45
CA GLY A 7 7.74 -34.41 -33.85
C GLY A 7 8.58 -33.63 -34.87
N LEU A 8 9.73 -33.11 -34.43
CA LEU A 8 10.63 -32.33 -35.27
C LEU A 8 11.59 -33.25 -36.03
N SER A 9 11.87 -32.91 -37.27
CA SER A 9 12.85 -33.63 -38.08
C SER A 9 14.27 -33.44 -37.53
N THR A 10 15.05 -34.52 -37.50
CA THR A 10 16.48 -34.51 -37.14
C THR A 10 17.41 -34.39 -38.38
N ALA A 11 16.84 -34.21 -39.58
CA ALA A 11 17.63 -34.04 -40.81
C ALA A 11 18.43 -32.72 -40.75
N ALA A 12 19.67 -32.76 -41.24
CA ALA A 12 20.59 -31.62 -41.18
C ALA A 12 20.12 -30.39 -42.00
N ASP A 13 19.19 -30.57 -42.93
CA ASP A 13 18.56 -29.55 -43.75
C ASP A 13 17.15 -29.17 -43.28
N SER A 14 16.70 -29.71 -42.14
CA SER A 14 15.38 -29.40 -41.61
C SER A 14 15.26 -27.94 -41.18
N THR A 15 14.17 -27.32 -41.58
CA THR A 15 13.75 -25.98 -41.12
C THR A 15 12.81 -26.02 -39.95
N ASP A 16 12.48 -27.23 -39.47
CA ASP A 16 11.61 -27.38 -38.28
C ASP A 16 12.20 -26.66 -37.08
N ARG A 17 11.34 -25.99 -36.33
CA ARG A 17 11.68 -25.29 -35.09
C ARG A 17 10.71 -25.70 -34.00
N GLY A 18 11.23 -25.94 -32.81
CA GLY A 18 10.46 -26.16 -31.60
C GLY A 18 10.82 -25.14 -30.54
N GLN A 19 9.85 -24.71 -29.80
CA GLN A 19 10.05 -23.83 -28.65
C GLN A 19 9.92 -24.63 -27.36
N ILE A 20 10.90 -24.47 -26.47
CA ILE A 20 10.90 -25.09 -25.13
C ILE A 20 10.99 -23.98 -24.11
N ARG A 21 10.11 -24.02 -23.12
CA ARG A 21 10.22 -23.18 -21.92
C ARG A 21 10.95 -23.92 -20.83
N ILE A 22 11.92 -23.27 -20.19
CA ILE A 22 12.67 -23.82 -19.08
C ILE A 22 12.50 -22.88 -17.88
N GLY A 23 11.83 -23.36 -16.85
CA GLY A 23 11.74 -22.69 -15.56
C GLY A 23 12.83 -23.21 -14.60
N LYS A 24 13.73 -22.35 -14.16
CA LYS A 24 14.70 -22.68 -13.11
C LYS A 24 14.75 -21.58 -12.05
N ARG A 25 14.58 -21.95 -10.79
CA ARG A 25 14.74 -21.02 -9.68
C ARG A 25 16.23 -20.88 -9.33
N ASN A 26 16.65 -19.64 -9.03
CA ASN A 26 18.00 -19.32 -8.57
C ASN A 26 18.16 -19.68 -7.08
N VAL A 27 18.22 -20.98 -6.76
CA VAL A 27 18.39 -21.45 -5.37
C VAL A 27 19.84 -21.24 -4.91
N GLU A 28 20.81 -21.46 -5.81
CA GLU A 28 22.24 -21.41 -5.53
C GLU A 28 22.74 -19.98 -5.31
N GLY A 29 22.13 -19.00 -5.94
CA GLY A 29 22.46 -17.58 -5.79
C GLY A 29 21.91 -16.94 -4.52
N GLY A 30 21.16 -17.69 -3.73
CA GLY A 30 20.47 -17.20 -2.54
C GLY A 30 19.13 -16.52 -2.84
N PRO A 31 18.35 -16.23 -1.80
CA PRO A 31 17.10 -15.52 -1.94
C PRO A 31 17.32 -14.08 -2.40
N ARG A 32 16.42 -13.55 -3.20
CA ARG A 32 16.39 -12.12 -3.49
C ARG A 32 16.21 -11.34 -2.18
N GLN A 33 16.97 -10.27 -2.01
CA GLN A 33 16.94 -9.43 -0.80
C GLN A 33 16.84 -7.98 -1.21
N SER A 34 16.10 -7.21 -0.42
CA SER A 34 16.06 -5.74 -0.53
C SER A 34 16.58 -5.15 0.77
N ASP A 35 17.66 -4.38 0.66
CA ASP A 35 18.17 -3.54 1.75
C ASP A 35 17.65 -2.13 1.53
N ILE A 36 16.78 -1.67 2.44
CA ILE A 36 16.09 -0.39 2.32
C ILE A 36 16.49 0.48 3.51
N THR A 37 17.09 1.62 3.21
CA THR A 37 17.50 2.61 4.20
C THR A 37 16.76 3.91 3.96
N HIS A 38 16.14 4.44 5.02
CA HIS A 38 15.55 5.78 5.03
C HIS A 38 16.30 6.66 6.02
N GLU A 39 16.69 7.85 5.57
CA GLU A 39 17.26 8.89 6.40
C GLU A 39 16.40 10.13 6.29
N ALA A 40 15.88 10.62 7.42
CA ALA A 40 15.05 11.81 7.44
C ALA A 40 15.57 12.82 8.46
N TYR A 41 15.56 14.09 8.09
CA TYR A 41 15.81 15.19 9.02
C TYR A 41 14.84 16.35 8.77
N ARG A 42 14.53 17.06 9.85
CA ARG A 42 13.61 18.19 9.84
C ARG A 42 14.14 19.30 10.72
N VAL A 43 14.10 20.50 10.22
CA VAL A 43 14.44 21.72 10.97
C VAL A 43 13.23 22.64 10.98
N VAL A 44 12.84 23.10 12.16
CA VAL A 44 11.74 24.07 12.35
C VAL A 44 12.27 25.23 13.15
N VAL A 45 12.06 26.43 12.65
CA VAL A 45 12.37 27.68 13.36
C VAL A 45 11.11 28.52 13.38
N GLY A 46 10.68 28.93 14.56
CA GLY A 46 9.45 29.69 14.71
C GLY A 46 9.50 30.68 15.87
N MET A 47 8.50 31.52 15.89
CA MET A 47 8.23 32.49 16.95
C MET A 47 6.75 32.49 17.28
N ARG A 48 6.43 32.58 18.55
CA ARG A 48 5.08 32.77 19.05
C ARG A 48 5.05 33.76 20.19
N GLY A 49 3.94 34.42 20.35
CA GLY A 49 3.81 35.40 21.45
C GLY A 49 2.44 36.06 21.45
N ASP A 50 2.23 36.87 22.47
CA ASP A 50 1.03 37.65 22.62
C ASP A 50 1.23 39.03 21.95
N ILE A 51 0.24 39.44 21.14
CA ILE A 51 0.16 40.78 20.57
C ILE A 51 -0.43 41.73 21.63
N ASN A 52 -1.44 41.22 22.35
CA ASN A 52 -2.09 41.85 23.49
C ASN A 52 -2.90 40.81 24.28
N ASP A 53 -3.70 41.23 25.28
CA ASP A 53 -4.46 40.34 26.16
C ASP A 53 -5.51 39.47 25.43
N ALA A 54 -5.81 39.77 24.16
CA ALA A 54 -6.83 39.03 23.38
C ALA A 54 -6.23 38.33 22.16
N TRP A 55 -5.08 38.72 21.67
CA TRP A 55 -4.51 38.21 20.43
C TRP A 55 -3.10 37.65 20.64
N SER A 56 -2.88 36.48 20.11
CA SER A 56 -1.58 35.82 20.02
C SER A 56 -1.23 35.52 18.55
N TYR A 57 0.05 35.33 18.29
CA TYR A 57 0.55 34.92 16.98
C TYR A 57 1.46 33.72 17.07
N ASP A 58 1.47 32.93 15.99
CA ASP A 58 2.41 31.84 15.75
C ASP A 58 2.91 31.93 14.29
N ALA A 59 4.22 31.88 14.10
CA ALA A 59 4.82 31.88 12.78
C ALA A 59 6.04 30.96 12.77
N TYR A 60 6.15 30.10 11.77
CA TYR A 60 7.29 29.20 11.63
C TYR A 60 7.68 28.96 10.18
N GLY A 61 8.94 28.61 9.99
CA GLY A 61 9.48 28.04 8.77
C GLY A 61 10.00 26.63 9.04
N GLN A 62 9.72 25.73 8.13
CA GLN A 62 10.15 24.34 8.19
C GLN A 62 10.87 23.93 6.92
N TYR A 63 11.93 23.15 7.08
CA TYR A 63 12.56 22.38 6.02
C TYR A 63 12.68 20.93 6.47
N GLY A 64 12.19 20.02 5.65
CA GLY A 64 12.30 18.58 5.88
C GLY A 64 12.77 17.88 4.62
N THR A 65 13.57 16.82 4.77
CA THR A 65 13.92 15.92 3.67
C THR A 65 13.97 14.48 4.17
N SER A 66 13.61 13.57 3.27
CA SER A 66 13.71 12.12 3.47
C SER A 66 14.42 11.52 2.27
N ASN A 67 15.52 10.82 2.53
CA ASN A 67 16.30 10.14 1.52
C ASN A 67 16.02 8.62 1.59
N LEU A 68 15.79 8.02 0.44
CA LEU A 68 15.65 6.58 0.24
C LEU A 68 16.90 6.04 -0.44
N SER A 69 17.41 4.93 0.06
CA SER A 69 18.35 4.08 -0.65
C SER A 69 17.85 2.64 -0.56
N ALA A 70 17.49 2.05 -1.69
CA ALA A 70 17.07 0.66 -1.78
C ALA A 70 18.03 -0.09 -2.71
N VAL A 71 18.56 -1.23 -2.22
CA VAL A 71 19.45 -2.11 -2.99
C VAL A 71 18.84 -3.50 -3.02
N ALA A 72 18.40 -3.92 -4.20
CA ALA A 72 17.96 -5.30 -4.44
C ALA A 72 19.16 -6.13 -4.90
N THR A 73 19.34 -7.30 -4.30
CA THR A 73 20.45 -8.21 -4.59
C THR A 73 19.97 -9.61 -4.94
N ASN A 74 20.86 -10.41 -5.54
CA ASN A 74 20.63 -11.79 -5.94
C ASN A 74 19.60 -11.94 -7.07
N ASP A 75 19.37 -10.90 -7.85
CA ASP A 75 18.57 -10.99 -9.08
C ASP A 75 19.46 -11.23 -10.30
N PHE A 76 18.95 -11.94 -11.30
CA PHE A 76 19.68 -12.18 -12.53
C PHE A 76 19.47 -11.04 -13.53
N SER A 77 20.55 -10.66 -14.22
CA SER A 77 20.47 -9.83 -15.40
C SER A 77 19.89 -10.63 -16.57
N ILE A 78 18.85 -10.09 -17.19
CA ILE A 78 18.25 -10.66 -18.41
C ILE A 78 19.28 -10.68 -19.55
N GLU A 79 20.01 -9.56 -19.73
CA GLU A 79 21.01 -9.41 -20.77
C GLU A 79 22.19 -10.38 -20.58
N ARG A 80 22.74 -10.48 -19.37
CA ARG A 80 23.83 -11.42 -19.06
C ARG A 80 23.38 -12.87 -19.18
N THR A 81 22.14 -13.17 -18.78
CA THR A 81 21.56 -14.50 -18.93
C THR A 81 21.44 -14.88 -20.41
N ALA A 82 20.96 -13.97 -21.26
CA ALA A 82 20.86 -14.19 -22.69
C ALA A 82 22.25 -14.44 -23.31
N ARG A 83 23.27 -13.67 -22.93
CA ARG A 83 24.66 -13.88 -23.39
C ARG A 83 25.21 -15.21 -22.90
N ALA A 84 25.01 -15.58 -21.64
CA ALA A 84 25.52 -16.82 -21.03
C ALA A 84 24.87 -18.09 -21.60
N LEU A 85 23.63 -17.97 -22.12
CA LEU A 85 22.94 -19.06 -22.82
C LEU A 85 23.35 -19.17 -24.31
N ASN A 86 23.86 -18.10 -24.92
CA ASN A 86 24.30 -18.07 -26.29
C ASN A 86 25.76 -18.51 -26.37
N VAL A 87 25.97 -19.82 -26.56
CA VAL A 87 27.29 -20.46 -26.51
C VAL A 87 27.65 -21.11 -27.82
N GLN A 88 28.94 -21.14 -28.10
CA GLN A 88 29.57 -21.90 -29.22
C GLN A 88 30.83 -22.60 -28.75
N ILE A 89 31.30 -23.58 -29.51
CA ILE A 89 32.63 -24.19 -29.29
C ILE A 89 33.68 -23.19 -29.78
N ASP A 90 34.70 -22.90 -28.95
CA ASP A 90 35.83 -22.07 -29.36
C ASP A 90 36.78 -22.90 -30.21
N ASP A 91 36.69 -22.74 -31.50
CA ASP A 91 37.50 -23.43 -32.51
C ASP A 91 38.44 -22.49 -33.28
N ARG A 92 38.66 -21.28 -32.75
CA ARG A 92 39.49 -20.24 -33.37
C ARG A 92 40.98 -20.65 -33.37
N VAL A 93 41.60 -20.48 -34.54
CA VAL A 93 43.01 -20.71 -34.76
C VAL A 93 43.65 -19.48 -35.40
N ASP A 94 45.00 -19.35 -35.22
CA ASP A 94 45.81 -18.38 -35.93
C ASP A 94 46.10 -18.84 -37.38
N ASP A 95 46.84 -18.03 -38.13
CA ASP A 95 47.20 -18.34 -39.53
C ASP A 95 48.06 -19.62 -39.68
N ASP A 96 48.68 -20.06 -38.61
CA ASP A 96 49.50 -21.29 -38.57
C ASP A 96 48.71 -22.51 -38.08
N GLY A 97 47.41 -22.35 -37.78
CA GLY A 97 46.51 -23.40 -37.31
C GLY A 97 46.60 -23.69 -35.80
N ASN A 98 47.26 -22.84 -35.01
CA ASN A 98 47.33 -23.02 -33.55
C ASN A 98 46.10 -22.37 -32.90
N PRO A 99 45.57 -22.94 -31.79
CA PRO A 99 44.46 -22.33 -31.03
C PRO A 99 44.80 -20.90 -30.61
N LEU A 100 43.92 -19.93 -30.92
CA LEU A 100 44.05 -18.55 -30.43
C LEU A 100 43.99 -18.45 -28.90
N ASN A 101 43.24 -19.33 -28.27
CA ASN A 101 43.23 -19.50 -26.83
C ASN A 101 43.28 -21.00 -26.46
N PRO A 102 44.48 -21.55 -26.17
CA PRO A 102 44.64 -22.98 -25.84
C PRO A 102 43.82 -23.45 -24.63
N THR A 103 43.43 -22.52 -23.73
CA THR A 103 42.68 -22.85 -22.51
C THR A 103 41.20 -23.09 -22.80
N THR A 104 40.64 -22.39 -23.77
CA THR A 104 39.21 -22.46 -24.13
C THR A 104 38.93 -23.26 -25.39
N PHE A 105 39.99 -23.58 -26.16
CA PHE A 105 39.88 -24.31 -27.42
C PHE A 105 39.17 -25.65 -27.26
N GLY A 106 38.17 -25.91 -28.09
CA GLY A 106 37.34 -27.10 -28.04
C GLY A 106 36.31 -27.15 -26.91
N THR A 107 36.18 -26.08 -26.13
CA THR A 107 35.18 -25.98 -25.04
C THR A 107 34.07 -24.99 -25.36
N PRO A 108 32.85 -25.16 -24.78
CA PRO A 108 31.80 -24.19 -24.93
C PRO A 108 32.18 -22.83 -24.32
N GLN A 109 32.06 -21.75 -25.09
CA GLN A 109 32.27 -20.37 -24.66
C GLN A 109 31.08 -19.52 -25.07
N CYS A 110 30.80 -18.44 -24.33
CA CYS A 110 29.83 -17.46 -24.79
C CYS A 110 30.24 -16.89 -26.15
N VAL A 111 29.32 -16.68 -27.07
CA VAL A 111 29.60 -16.00 -28.33
C VAL A 111 30.22 -14.64 -28.08
N SER A 112 29.77 -13.91 -27.07
CA SER A 112 30.29 -12.60 -26.66
C SER A 112 31.77 -12.63 -26.15
N VAL A 113 32.26 -13.75 -25.67
CA VAL A 113 33.69 -13.93 -25.37
C VAL A 113 34.47 -14.12 -26.66
N VAL A 114 33.91 -14.89 -27.60
CA VAL A 114 34.57 -15.23 -28.86
C VAL A 114 34.69 -14.02 -29.79
N ASP A 115 33.66 -13.18 -29.83
CA ASP A 115 33.65 -11.95 -30.63
C ASP A 115 34.23 -10.72 -29.90
N GLY A 116 34.52 -10.87 -28.59
CA GLY A 116 35.12 -9.81 -27.77
C GLY A 116 34.13 -8.75 -27.24
N THR A 117 32.83 -8.92 -27.44
CA THR A 117 31.82 -7.95 -26.99
C THR A 117 31.57 -7.99 -25.47
N ASP A 118 31.76 -9.16 -24.84
CA ASP A 118 31.72 -9.33 -23.38
C ASP A 118 32.70 -10.44 -22.93
N PRO A 119 33.98 -10.11 -22.68
CA PRO A 119 34.99 -11.08 -22.28
C PRO A 119 34.77 -11.65 -20.87
N ALA A 120 33.89 -11.09 -20.08
CA ALA A 120 33.56 -11.55 -18.72
C ALA A 120 32.45 -12.62 -18.69
N CYS A 121 31.83 -12.91 -19.82
CA CYS A 121 30.74 -13.86 -19.90
C CYS A 121 31.16 -15.27 -19.50
N VAL A 122 30.37 -15.91 -18.63
CA VAL A 122 30.56 -17.31 -18.22
C VAL A 122 29.36 -18.11 -18.77
N PRO A 123 29.60 -19.18 -19.56
CA PRO A 123 28.53 -20.03 -20.09
C PRO A 123 27.65 -20.60 -19.00
N TYR A 124 26.30 -20.49 -19.17
CA TYR A 124 25.33 -20.99 -18.24
C TYR A 124 24.60 -22.22 -18.80
N ASN A 125 24.66 -23.33 -18.05
CA ASN A 125 23.94 -24.56 -18.40
C ASN A 125 22.71 -24.75 -17.46
N PRO A 126 21.50 -24.39 -17.87
CA PRO A 126 20.30 -24.54 -17.03
C PRO A 126 19.91 -25.99 -16.77
N PHE A 127 20.46 -26.95 -17.53
CA PHE A 127 20.21 -28.38 -17.39
C PHE A 127 21.21 -29.08 -16.45
N ALA A 128 22.19 -28.37 -15.92
CA ALA A 128 23.15 -28.96 -14.98
C ALA A 128 22.44 -29.43 -13.71
N LEU A 129 22.64 -30.70 -13.38
CA LEU A 129 22.22 -31.24 -12.09
C LEU A 129 23.17 -30.69 -10.99
N ASN A 130 22.61 -30.30 -9.87
CA ASN A 130 23.31 -29.78 -8.70
C ASN A 130 23.94 -28.38 -8.86
N GLY A 131 23.31 -27.52 -9.61
CA GLY A 131 23.49 -26.13 -9.36
C GLY A 131 24.28 -25.35 -10.39
N ILE A 132 24.31 -24.06 -10.13
CA ILE A 132 25.07 -23.07 -10.85
C ILE A 132 26.38 -22.87 -10.11
N ALA A 133 27.50 -22.86 -10.83
CA ALA A 133 28.83 -22.62 -10.25
C ALA A 133 28.94 -21.16 -9.76
N ALA A 134 29.87 -20.92 -8.80
CA ALA A 134 30.02 -19.60 -8.18
C ALA A 134 30.43 -18.49 -9.16
N ASP A 135 31.20 -18.82 -10.18
CA ASP A 135 31.61 -17.92 -11.26
C ASP A 135 30.44 -17.57 -12.18
N GLN A 136 29.54 -18.52 -12.45
CA GLN A 136 28.30 -18.29 -13.18
C GLN A 136 27.37 -17.35 -12.38
N ILE A 137 27.17 -17.59 -11.06
CA ILE A 137 26.40 -16.72 -10.17
C ILE A 137 26.99 -15.32 -10.18
N GLY A 138 28.31 -15.19 -10.02
CA GLY A 138 28.99 -13.89 -10.00
C GLY A 138 28.88 -13.11 -11.31
N TYR A 139 28.71 -13.81 -12.45
CA TYR A 139 28.40 -13.15 -13.73
C TYR A 139 26.93 -12.80 -13.89
N LEU A 140 26.02 -13.71 -13.55
CA LEU A 140 24.59 -13.56 -13.81
C LEU A 140 23.89 -12.57 -12.88
N GLN A 141 24.29 -12.54 -11.61
CA GLN A 141 23.67 -11.65 -10.62
C GLN A 141 24.14 -10.21 -10.75
N ILE A 142 23.19 -9.28 -10.58
CA ILE A 142 23.47 -7.84 -10.52
C ILE A 142 22.74 -7.23 -9.31
N PRO A 143 23.31 -6.23 -8.67
CA PRO A 143 22.54 -5.36 -7.78
C PRO A 143 21.68 -4.40 -8.61
N LEU A 144 20.49 -4.10 -8.11
CA LEU A 144 19.61 -3.05 -8.64
C LEU A 144 19.48 -1.97 -7.57
N VAL A 145 19.78 -0.71 -7.92
CA VAL A 145 19.86 0.39 -6.96
C VAL A 145 18.82 1.44 -7.28
N LEU A 146 18.01 1.78 -6.28
CA LEU A 146 17.03 2.85 -6.34
C LEU A 146 17.37 3.90 -5.27
N LYS A 147 17.49 5.16 -5.68
CA LYS A 147 17.64 6.30 -4.78
C LYS A 147 16.42 7.20 -4.91
N GLY A 148 15.99 7.77 -3.79
CA GLY A 148 14.90 8.72 -3.77
C GLY A 148 15.16 9.84 -2.78
N GLU A 149 14.63 11.02 -3.08
CA GLU A 149 14.63 12.17 -2.18
C GLU A 149 13.26 12.83 -2.22
N THR A 150 12.69 13.10 -1.04
CA THR A 150 11.49 13.91 -0.90
C THR A 150 11.83 15.10 0.00
N THR A 151 11.55 16.31 -0.48
CA THR A 151 11.80 17.56 0.24
C THR A 151 10.49 18.31 0.46
N GLU A 152 10.27 18.78 1.69
CA GLU A 152 9.16 19.64 2.06
C GLU A 152 9.67 20.97 2.62
N ARG A 153 9.07 22.08 2.19
CA ARG A 153 9.30 23.43 2.72
C ARG A 153 7.98 24.07 3.09
N ILE A 154 7.87 24.55 4.32
CA ILE A 154 6.65 25.21 4.81
C ILE A 154 7.03 26.57 5.42
N VAL A 155 6.22 27.56 5.13
CA VAL A 155 6.18 28.82 5.87
C VAL A 155 4.73 29.08 6.28
N ASN A 156 4.50 29.20 7.58
CA ASN A 156 3.15 29.41 8.13
C ASN A 156 3.17 30.63 9.06
N ALA A 157 2.10 31.40 9.02
CA ALA A 157 1.84 32.46 9.96
C ALA A 157 0.35 32.53 10.29
N SER A 158 0.03 32.57 11.57
CA SER A 158 -1.34 32.66 12.04
C SER A 158 -1.50 33.58 13.25
N VAL A 159 -2.71 34.11 13.41
CA VAL A 159 -3.11 34.90 14.57
C VAL A 159 -4.37 34.29 15.17
N THR A 160 -4.41 34.18 16.49
CA THR A 160 -5.55 33.66 17.24
C THR A 160 -6.06 34.74 18.18
N GLY A 161 -7.35 35.00 18.16
CA GLY A 161 -8.01 36.00 19.00
C GLY A 161 -9.06 35.38 19.92
N ASP A 162 -9.03 35.74 21.20
CA ASP A 162 -10.11 35.55 22.15
C ASP A 162 -10.81 36.89 22.37
N LEU A 163 -12.00 37.04 21.80
CA LEU A 163 -12.73 38.30 21.83
C LEU A 163 -13.65 38.43 23.05
N THR A 164 -13.57 37.52 24.02
CA THR A 164 -14.33 37.55 25.28
C THR A 164 -14.12 38.86 26.01
N ASN A 165 -12.89 39.33 26.09
CA ASN A 165 -12.54 40.58 26.78
C ASN A 165 -13.02 41.83 26.07
N TYR A 166 -13.30 41.75 24.77
CA TYR A 166 -13.94 42.83 23.99
C TYR A 166 -15.49 42.84 24.10
N GLY A 167 -16.04 41.89 24.88
CA GLY A 167 -17.49 41.75 25.06
C GLY A 167 -18.20 41.13 23.85
N ILE A 168 -17.45 40.57 22.89
CA ILE A 168 -18.05 39.87 21.73
C ILE A 168 -18.44 38.46 22.16
N LYS A 169 -19.52 38.36 22.89
CA LYS A 169 -20.08 37.11 23.40
C LYS A 169 -21.63 37.21 23.46
N LEU A 170 -22.28 36.05 23.50
CA LEU A 170 -23.70 35.99 23.69
C LEU A 170 -24.09 36.29 25.15
N PRO A 171 -25.27 36.87 25.42
CA PRO A 171 -25.75 37.07 26.79
C PRO A 171 -25.95 35.75 27.56
N SER A 172 -26.02 34.65 26.86
CA SER A 172 -26.22 33.29 27.37
C SER A 172 -24.93 32.55 27.69
N ALA A 173 -23.77 33.17 27.41
CA ALA A 173 -22.44 32.55 27.57
C ALA A 173 -21.44 33.51 28.24
N SER A 174 -20.53 32.97 28.98
CA SER A 174 -19.38 33.67 29.58
C SER A 174 -18.20 33.76 28.63
N THR A 175 -17.99 32.72 27.78
CA THR A 175 -16.97 32.64 26.76
C THR A 175 -17.41 33.29 25.47
N GLY A 176 -16.56 34.13 24.88
CA GLY A 176 -16.81 34.85 23.65
C GLY A 176 -16.44 34.12 22.39
N LEU A 177 -16.41 34.89 21.30
CA LEU A 177 -15.96 34.43 19.99
C LEU A 177 -14.46 34.27 19.97
N MET A 178 -14.00 33.09 19.61
CA MET A 178 -12.58 32.80 19.31
C MET A 178 -12.40 32.75 17.80
N LEU A 179 -11.35 33.37 17.30
CA LEU A 179 -11.03 33.45 15.88
C LEU A 179 -9.59 33.01 15.64
N ASN A 180 -9.35 32.35 14.51
CA ASN A 180 -8.02 32.07 14.00
C ASN A 180 -7.97 32.42 12.52
N PHE A 181 -6.90 33.13 12.09
CA PHE A 181 -6.65 33.45 10.69
C PHE A 181 -5.20 33.14 10.40
N GLY A 182 -4.92 32.58 9.22
CA GLY A 182 -3.55 32.30 8.85
C GLY A 182 -3.35 32.17 7.35
N VAL A 183 -2.06 32.17 7.01
CA VAL A 183 -1.56 31.93 5.66
C VAL A 183 -0.48 30.86 5.73
N GLU A 184 -0.39 30.05 4.69
CA GLU A 184 0.65 29.03 4.56
C GLU A 184 1.16 28.98 3.12
N TYR A 185 2.46 28.85 2.99
CA TYR A 185 3.13 28.44 1.77
C TYR A 185 3.73 27.07 2.01
N ARG A 186 3.48 26.12 1.08
CA ARG A 186 4.07 24.79 1.10
C ARG A 186 4.64 24.46 -0.28
N GLU A 187 5.79 23.81 -0.30
CA GLU A 187 6.42 23.25 -1.50
C GLU A 187 6.83 21.82 -1.20
N GLU A 188 6.45 20.91 -2.08
CA GLU A 188 6.80 19.49 -2.04
C GLU A 188 7.51 19.13 -3.33
N LEU A 189 8.69 18.50 -3.21
CA LEU A 189 9.51 18.02 -4.30
C LEU A 189 9.82 16.54 -4.07
N SER A 190 9.78 15.73 -5.12
CA SER A 190 10.17 14.33 -5.04
C SER A 190 10.99 13.95 -6.27
N GLU A 191 12.06 13.20 -6.01
CA GLU A 191 12.92 12.63 -7.03
C GLU A 191 13.14 11.15 -6.75
N LEU A 192 13.03 10.32 -7.79
CA LEU A 192 13.31 8.90 -7.75
C LEU A 192 14.27 8.55 -8.89
N LEU A 193 15.45 8.03 -8.54
CA LEU A 193 16.54 7.76 -9.48
C LEU A 193 16.95 6.28 -9.40
N PRO A 194 16.42 5.43 -10.30
CA PRO A 194 16.91 4.07 -10.49
C PRO A 194 18.26 4.07 -11.23
N ASP A 195 19.08 3.05 -11.00
CA ASP A 195 20.32 2.83 -11.73
C ASP A 195 20.08 2.40 -13.19
N GLY A 196 21.15 2.31 -13.98
CA GLY A 196 21.08 1.94 -15.40
C GLY A 196 20.42 0.57 -15.65
N PRO A 197 20.82 -0.50 -14.94
CA PRO A 197 20.16 -1.80 -15.06
C PRO A 197 18.68 -1.77 -14.74
N SER A 198 18.27 -1.03 -13.68
CA SER A 198 16.87 -0.86 -13.33
C SER A 198 16.10 -0.09 -14.41
N GLN A 199 16.70 0.98 -14.97
CA GLN A 199 16.09 1.75 -16.06
C GLN A 199 15.96 0.92 -17.35
N ALA A 200 16.90 0.02 -17.60
CA ALA A 200 16.84 -0.89 -18.75
C ALA A 200 15.87 -2.07 -18.56
N GLY A 201 15.35 -2.27 -17.34
CA GLY A 201 14.56 -3.45 -17.01
C GLY A 201 15.37 -4.76 -17.02
N ASP A 202 16.68 -4.68 -16.73
CA ASP A 202 17.59 -5.81 -16.83
C ASP A 202 17.48 -6.83 -15.67
N GLY A 203 16.71 -6.50 -14.63
CA GLY A 203 16.43 -7.41 -13.51
C GLY A 203 15.34 -8.43 -13.86
N ALA A 204 15.67 -9.71 -13.88
CA ALA A 204 14.72 -10.78 -14.23
C ALA A 204 13.54 -10.93 -13.26
N GLY A 205 13.69 -10.42 -12.04
CA GLY A 205 12.65 -10.45 -11.01
C GLY A 205 11.87 -9.16 -10.82
N THR A 206 12.20 -8.10 -11.54
CA THR A 206 11.54 -6.78 -11.39
C THR A 206 10.39 -6.56 -12.37
N GLY A 207 10.28 -7.41 -13.39
CA GLY A 207 9.16 -7.41 -14.34
C GLY A 207 9.23 -6.37 -15.47
N GLY A 208 10.10 -5.35 -15.37
CA GLY A 208 10.23 -4.32 -16.41
C GLY A 208 11.11 -3.15 -16.00
N PRO A 209 11.24 -2.12 -16.87
CA PRO A 209 12.00 -0.91 -16.59
C PRO A 209 11.41 -0.12 -15.42
N THR A 210 12.29 0.33 -14.53
CA THR A 210 11.94 1.32 -13.51
C THR A 210 12.42 2.69 -13.98
N THR A 211 11.50 3.60 -14.23
CA THR A 211 11.81 4.91 -14.79
C THR A 211 12.06 5.95 -13.70
N PRO A 212 12.94 6.95 -13.92
CA PRO A 212 13.11 8.03 -12.99
C PRO A 212 11.85 8.90 -12.90
N VAL A 213 11.56 9.37 -11.69
CA VAL A 213 10.48 10.33 -11.45
C VAL A 213 11.09 11.59 -10.86
N ASN A 214 10.71 12.75 -11.36
CA ASN A 214 11.09 14.05 -10.79
C ASN A 214 9.94 15.01 -10.97
N GLY A 215 9.47 15.57 -9.90
CA GLY A 215 8.39 16.53 -9.94
C GLY A 215 8.12 17.14 -8.57
N GLY A 216 7.15 18.04 -8.54
CA GLY A 216 6.73 18.70 -7.32
C GLY A 216 5.66 19.74 -7.57
N TYR A 217 5.11 20.24 -6.51
CA TYR A 217 4.14 21.32 -6.55
C TYR A 217 4.32 22.25 -5.34
N ARG A 218 3.70 23.40 -5.41
CA ARG A 218 3.60 24.38 -4.34
C ARG A 218 2.16 24.82 -4.16
N THR A 219 1.82 25.22 -2.94
CA THR A 219 0.50 25.75 -2.59
C THR A 219 0.63 27.02 -1.78
N ASN A 220 -0.31 27.93 -1.99
CA ASN A 220 -0.54 29.10 -1.18
C ASN A 220 -1.92 29.02 -0.57
N ASP A 221 -1.98 29.05 0.74
CA ASP A 221 -3.21 28.83 1.47
C ASP A 221 -3.59 30.03 2.31
N ILE A 222 -4.89 30.27 2.39
CA ILE A 222 -5.50 31.21 3.33
C ILE A 222 -6.55 30.44 4.13
N PHE A 223 -6.51 30.54 5.45
CA PHE A 223 -7.48 29.85 6.29
C PHE A 223 -8.05 30.75 7.39
N ALA A 224 -9.28 30.44 7.80
CA ALA A 224 -9.94 31.07 8.91
C ALA A 224 -10.74 30.02 9.70
N ALA A 225 -10.75 30.15 11.03
CA ALA A 225 -11.59 29.35 11.90
C ALA A 225 -12.25 30.22 12.98
N ALA A 226 -13.43 29.79 13.40
CA ALA A 226 -14.19 30.45 14.46
C ALA A 226 -14.81 29.42 15.39
N ARG A 227 -14.83 29.71 16.70
CA ARG A 227 -15.55 28.94 17.71
C ARG A 227 -16.29 29.91 18.62
N MET A 228 -17.54 29.58 18.99
CA MET A 228 -18.34 30.42 19.86
C MET A 228 -19.23 29.59 20.79
N ALA A 229 -19.22 29.92 22.06
CA ALA A 229 -20.15 29.37 23.01
C ALA A 229 -21.54 30.02 22.80
N LEU A 230 -22.56 29.19 22.62
CA LEU A 230 -23.94 29.60 22.46
C LEU A 230 -24.70 29.66 23.79
N LEU A 231 -24.49 28.64 24.62
CA LEU A 231 -25.08 28.52 25.96
C LEU A 231 -24.00 28.02 26.93
N GLU A 232 -23.97 28.61 28.12
CA GLU A 232 -23.16 28.13 29.25
C GLU A 232 -23.98 28.24 30.54
N ASP A 233 -23.81 27.26 31.44
CA ASP A 233 -24.45 27.20 32.76
C ASP A 233 -25.98 27.36 32.71
N LYS A 234 -26.62 26.75 31.70
CA LYS A 234 -28.08 26.72 31.57
C LYS A 234 -28.62 25.31 31.86
N PRO A 235 -29.92 25.19 32.28
CA PRO A 235 -30.54 23.89 32.42
C PRO A 235 -30.42 23.07 31.12
N PHE A 236 -29.93 21.83 31.20
CA PHE A 236 -29.67 20.95 30.05
C PHE A 236 -28.69 21.49 29.00
N ALA A 237 -27.92 22.51 29.36
CA ALA A 237 -26.86 23.07 28.51
C ALA A 237 -25.76 23.67 29.38
N GLN A 238 -25.01 22.82 30.08
CA GLN A 238 -23.81 23.26 30.78
C GLN A 238 -22.83 23.92 29.81
N SER A 239 -22.71 23.37 28.60
CA SER A 239 -22.10 24.07 27.47
C SER A 239 -22.76 23.66 26.17
N LEU A 240 -22.93 24.62 25.27
CA LEU A 240 -23.26 24.40 23.86
C LEU A 240 -22.40 25.35 23.05
N SER A 241 -21.55 24.81 22.17
CA SER A 241 -20.68 25.60 21.29
C SER A 241 -20.72 25.08 19.86
N TRP A 242 -20.50 25.99 18.91
CA TRP A 242 -20.26 25.64 17.53
C TRP A 242 -18.85 26.02 17.12
N GLU A 243 -18.33 25.34 16.10
CA GLU A 243 -17.08 25.66 15.43
C GLU A 243 -17.27 25.62 13.92
N ALA A 244 -16.54 26.49 13.21
CA ALA A 244 -16.46 26.48 11.77
C ALA A 244 -15.03 26.80 11.34
N GLY A 245 -14.59 26.16 10.27
CA GLY A 245 -13.30 26.41 9.65
C GLY A 245 -13.44 26.40 8.13
N TYR A 246 -12.62 27.19 7.47
CA TYR A 246 -12.52 27.27 6.02
C TYR A 246 -11.06 27.50 5.60
N ARG A 247 -10.61 26.79 4.56
CA ARG A 247 -9.31 26.97 3.94
C ARG A 247 -9.48 26.97 2.43
N TYR A 248 -8.91 27.96 1.79
CA TYR A 248 -8.74 28.06 0.35
C TYR A 248 -7.27 27.83 0.02
N SER A 249 -7.00 26.98 -0.95
CA SER A 249 -5.65 26.60 -1.39
C SER A 249 -5.52 26.77 -2.90
N ASP A 250 -4.47 27.46 -3.33
CA ASP A 250 -4.12 27.69 -4.73
C ASP A 250 -2.83 26.93 -5.06
N TYR A 251 -2.91 25.97 -5.99
CA TYR A 251 -1.83 25.06 -6.34
C TYR A 251 -1.16 25.45 -7.65
N SER A 252 0.15 25.23 -7.76
CA SER A 252 0.90 25.40 -9.00
C SER A 252 0.55 24.38 -10.11
N LEU A 253 -0.46 23.55 -9.88
CA LEU A 253 -0.98 22.51 -10.78
C LEU A 253 -2.27 22.96 -11.51
N ASP A 254 -2.50 24.25 -11.59
CA ASP A 254 -3.64 24.89 -12.28
C ASP A 254 -5.02 24.52 -11.70
N PHE A 255 -5.10 24.16 -10.42
CA PHE A 255 -6.36 24.00 -9.70
C PHE A 255 -6.34 24.65 -8.32
N THR A 256 -7.52 24.87 -7.78
CA THR A 256 -7.74 25.40 -6.43
C THR A 256 -8.63 24.44 -5.64
N THR A 257 -8.52 24.47 -4.30
CA THR A 257 -9.34 23.64 -3.45
C THR A 257 -9.94 24.42 -2.30
N ASP A 258 -11.14 23.99 -1.90
CA ASP A 258 -11.89 24.51 -0.76
C ASP A 258 -12.11 23.40 0.26
N THR A 259 -11.62 23.61 1.49
CA THR A 259 -11.90 22.71 2.61
C THR A 259 -12.64 23.46 3.70
N TYR A 260 -13.58 22.78 4.35
CA TYR A 260 -14.36 23.39 5.42
C TYR A 260 -14.82 22.38 6.46
N LYS A 261 -15.10 22.89 7.64
CA LYS A 261 -15.61 22.12 8.77
C LYS A 261 -16.70 22.91 9.48
N LEU A 262 -17.76 22.20 9.89
CA LEU A 262 -18.77 22.68 10.83
C LEU A 262 -18.90 21.68 11.96
N GLY A 263 -18.91 22.15 13.21
CA GLY A 263 -19.02 21.32 14.39
C GLY A 263 -19.97 21.90 15.43
N LEU A 264 -20.62 21.02 16.16
CA LEU A 264 -21.46 21.34 17.31
C LEU A 264 -21.05 20.44 18.47
N GLU A 265 -20.79 21.03 19.63
CA GLU A 265 -20.52 20.33 20.86
C GLU A 265 -21.54 20.74 21.91
N TRP A 266 -22.22 19.77 22.52
CA TRP A 266 -23.26 19.95 23.51
C TRP A 266 -22.99 19.10 24.76
N THR A 267 -22.86 19.75 25.89
CA THR A 267 -22.74 19.16 27.22
C THR A 267 -24.00 19.49 28.02
N PRO A 268 -25.05 18.65 27.97
CA PRO A 268 -26.29 18.90 28.70
C PRO A 268 -26.11 18.91 30.21
N ILE A 269 -25.26 18.00 30.71
CA ILE A 269 -24.87 17.85 32.11
C ILE A 269 -23.39 17.48 32.17
N GLU A 270 -22.73 17.60 33.31
CA GLU A 270 -21.27 17.30 33.47
C GLU A 270 -20.87 15.91 32.98
N ASP A 271 -21.80 14.95 33.14
CA ASP A 271 -21.53 13.54 32.84
C ASP A 271 -21.61 13.21 31.34
N ILE A 272 -22.22 14.05 30.50
CA ILE A 272 -22.52 13.76 29.10
C ILE A 272 -22.01 14.86 28.17
N ARG A 273 -21.28 14.47 27.14
CA ARG A 273 -20.90 15.35 26.03
C ARG A 273 -21.26 14.69 24.71
N ALA A 274 -22.08 15.36 23.91
CA ALA A 274 -22.39 14.98 22.53
C ALA A 274 -21.66 15.90 21.55
N ARG A 275 -21.20 15.35 20.44
CA ARG A 275 -20.57 16.09 19.35
C ARG A 275 -21.13 15.65 18.01
N ALA A 276 -21.25 16.60 17.07
CA ALA A 276 -21.57 16.33 15.68
C ALA A 276 -20.67 17.19 14.82
N SER A 277 -20.13 16.64 13.76
CA SER A 277 -19.35 17.41 12.80
C SER A 277 -19.58 16.95 11.38
N TYR A 278 -19.54 17.91 10.45
CA TYR A 278 -19.44 17.68 9.03
C TYR A 278 -18.20 18.42 8.51
N GLN A 279 -17.40 17.72 7.70
CA GLN A 279 -16.20 18.31 7.11
C GLN A 279 -16.00 17.83 5.68
N ARG A 280 -15.51 18.74 4.83
CA ARG A 280 -14.95 18.44 3.52
C ARG A 280 -13.45 18.59 3.58
N SER A 281 -12.75 17.52 3.20
CA SER A 281 -11.30 17.46 3.04
C SER A 281 -10.96 17.21 1.58
N VAL A 282 -9.73 17.51 1.20
CA VAL A 282 -9.23 17.32 -0.16
C VAL A 282 -7.87 16.63 -0.09
N ARG A 283 -7.65 15.64 -0.95
CA ARG A 283 -6.33 15.07 -1.21
C ARG A 283 -5.87 15.44 -2.62
N VAL A 284 -4.74 16.10 -2.71
CA VAL A 284 -4.11 16.44 -3.99
C VAL A 284 -3.33 15.23 -4.49
N PRO A 285 -3.30 14.97 -5.83
CA PRO A 285 -2.46 13.92 -6.39
C PRO A 285 -1.00 14.07 -5.94
N ASN A 286 -0.35 12.98 -5.57
CA ASN A 286 1.06 13.00 -5.20
C ASN A 286 1.97 13.06 -6.45
N VAL A 287 3.26 13.30 -6.24
CA VAL A 287 4.24 13.45 -7.35
C VAL A 287 4.31 12.22 -8.25
N THR A 288 4.18 11.02 -7.69
CA THR A 288 4.22 9.78 -8.49
C THR A 288 2.94 9.60 -9.30
N GLU A 289 1.79 9.93 -8.71
CA GLU A 289 0.50 9.89 -9.43
C GLU A 289 0.46 10.87 -10.60
N LEU A 290 1.10 12.04 -10.46
CA LEU A 290 1.14 13.06 -11.52
C LEU A 290 2.24 12.80 -12.56
N PHE A 291 3.46 12.53 -12.10
CA PHE A 291 4.68 12.58 -12.91
C PHE A 291 5.36 11.23 -13.08
N GLY A 292 4.78 10.15 -12.55
CA GLY A 292 5.27 8.80 -12.78
C GLY A 292 5.35 8.52 -14.29
N VAL A 293 6.52 8.06 -14.75
CA VAL A 293 6.71 7.80 -16.19
C VAL A 293 5.81 6.64 -16.62
N GLN A 294 5.09 6.87 -17.70
CA GLN A 294 4.23 5.84 -18.29
C GLN A 294 5.08 4.81 -19.03
N ALA A 295 4.88 3.54 -18.72
CA ALA A 295 5.60 2.43 -19.33
C ALA A 295 4.75 1.16 -19.35
N VAL A 296 5.09 0.26 -20.28
CA VAL A 296 4.56 -1.10 -20.28
C VAL A 296 5.30 -1.91 -19.21
N GLY A 297 4.55 -2.53 -18.31
CA GLY A 297 5.05 -3.37 -17.22
C GLY A 297 4.09 -4.49 -16.89
N LEU A 298 4.46 -5.35 -15.94
CA LEU A 298 3.56 -6.40 -15.44
C LEU A 298 2.46 -5.75 -14.58
N ASP A 299 1.21 -6.15 -14.80
CA ASP A 299 0.06 -5.53 -14.15
C ASP A 299 -1.06 -6.54 -13.89
N GLY A 300 -1.77 -7.00 -14.93
CA GLY A 300 -2.87 -7.95 -14.78
C GLY A 300 -2.44 -9.38 -14.47
N THR A 301 -3.42 -10.21 -14.09
CA THR A 301 -3.19 -11.60 -13.65
C THR A 301 -3.41 -12.61 -14.77
N ILE A 302 -4.64 -12.82 -15.22
CA ILE A 302 -4.98 -13.84 -16.20
C ILE A 302 -5.73 -13.24 -17.39
N ASP A 303 -5.23 -13.42 -18.59
CA ASP A 303 -6.00 -13.14 -19.80
C ASP A 303 -7.07 -14.22 -19.99
N LEU A 304 -8.33 -13.87 -19.74
CA LEU A 304 -9.48 -14.77 -19.80
C LEU A 304 -9.75 -15.30 -21.23
N CYS A 305 -9.12 -14.71 -22.26
CA CYS A 305 -9.19 -15.17 -23.66
C CYS A 305 -7.99 -16.03 -24.07
N ALA A 306 -7.01 -16.21 -23.18
CA ALA A 306 -5.89 -17.11 -23.41
C ALA A 306 -6.19 -18.52 -22.89
N SER A 307 -5.57 -19.52 -23.50
CA SER A 307 -5.70 -20.91 -23.06
C SER A 307 -4.41 -21.67 -23.33
N ASP A 308 -4.03 -22.57 -22.41
CA ASP A 308 -2.98 -23.54 -22.70
C ASP A 308 -3.58 -24.77 -23.36
N VAL A 309 -3.79 -24.67 -24.68
CA VAL A 309 -4.41 -25.74 -25.47
C VAL A 309 -3.60 -27.04 -25.43
N SER A 310 -2.30 -26.95 -25.13
CA SER A 310 -1.41 -28.13 -25.00
C SER A 310 -1.77 -28.99 -23.79
N ASP A 311 -2.35 -28.41 -22.74
CA ASP A 311 -2.77 -29.09 -21.52
C ASP A 311 -4.27 -29.43 -21.48
N GLY A 312 -4.99 -29.08 -22.55
CA GLY A 312 -6.43 -29.36 -22.70
C GLY A 312 -7.34 -28.37 -21.98
N GLU A 313 -6.80 -27.20 -21.61
CA GLU A 313 -7.60 -26.10 -21.06
C GLU A 313 -8.46 -25.46 -22.15
N THR A 314 -9.64 -25.01 -21.77
CA THR A 314 -10.56 -24.25 -22.62
C THR A 314 -10.54 -22.78 -22.24
N VAL A 315 -10.68 -21.88 -23.23
CA VAL A 315 -10.85 -20.46 -22.99
C VAL A 315 -12.03 -20.22 -22.04
N ALA A 316 -11.86 -19.36 -21.04
CA ALA A 316 -12.87 -19.10 -20.01
C ALA A 316 -14.09 -18.34 -20.56
N LEU A 317 -13.88 -17.50 -21.58
CA LEU A 317 -14.89 -16.64 -22.20
C LEU A 317 -15.32 -17.16 -23.58
N THR A 318 -16.52 -16.80 -24.01
CA THR A 318 -17.05 -17.13 -25.31
C THR A 318 -16.31 -16.39 -26.45
N PRO A 319 -16.40 -16.86 -27.73
CA PRO A 319 -15.83 -16.13 -28.85
C PRO A 319 -16.32 -14.69 -28.99
N GLU A 320 -17.59 -14.44 -28.68
CA GLU A 320 -18.20 -13.10 -28.73
C GLU A 320 -17.65 -12.17 -27.64
N GLU A 321 -17.46 -12.68 -26.43
CA GLU A 321 -16.87 -11.94 -25.33
C GLU A 321 -15.40 -11.60 -25.61
N CYS A 322 -14.62 -12.57 -26.09
CA CYS A 322 -13.23 -12.32 -26.48
C CYS A 322 -13.10 -11.37 -27.67
N ALA A 323 -14.01 -11.43 -28.63
CA ALA A 323 -14.01 -10.49 -29.77
C ALA A 323 -14.18 -9.03 -29.31
N ARG A 324 -14.96 -8.77 -28.24
CA ARG A 324 -15.09 -7.43 -27.64
C ARG A 324 -13.77 -6.90 -27.08
N THR A 325 -12.90 -7.79 -26.61
CA THR A 325 -11.56 -7.45 -26.09
C THR A 325 -10.49 -7.34 -27.19
N GLY A 326 -10.87 -7.38 -28.47
CA GLY A 326 -9.97 -7.24 -29.60
C GLY A 326 -9.39 -8.56 -30.14
N VAL A 327 -9.83 -9.72 -29.66
CA VAL A 327 -9.42 -11.03 -30.20
C VAL A 327 -10.06 -11.27 -31.57
N LEU A 328 -9.25 -11.56 -32.57
CA LEU A 328 -9.74 -11.93 -33.89
C LEU A 328 -10.25 -13.39 -33.91
N PRO A 329 -11.20 -13.72 -34.82
CA PRO A 329 -11.74 -15.08 -34.87
C PRO A 329 -10.70 -16.19 -35.04
N GLU A 330 -9.63 -15.92 -35.80
CA GLU A 330 -8.50 -16.85 -36.00
C GLU A 330 -7.56 -16.97 -34.81
N GLN A 331 -7.58 -16.02 -33.88
CA GLN A 331 -6.77 -16.01 -32.67
C GLN A 331 -7.46 -16.74 -31.52
N TYR A 332 -8.79 -16.84 -31.52
CA TYR A 332 -9.54 -17.52 -30.48
C TYR A 332 -9.11 -19.00 -30.36
N ASN A 333 -8.83 -19.45 -29.14
CA ASN A 333 -8.20 -20.74 -28.78
C ASN A 333 -6.72 -20.90 -29.21
N ASN A 334 -6.08 -19.83 -29.70
CA ASN A 334 -4.67 -19.86 -30.12
C ASN A 334 -3.79 -18.89 -29.35
N ILE A 335 -4.34 -18.08 -28.44
CA ILE A 335 -3.59 -17.18 -27.57
C ILE A 335 -3.03 -18.00 -26.40
N GLN A 336 -1.70 -17.98 -26.24
CA GLN A 336 -1.05 -18.73 -25.18
C GLN A 336 -1.20 -18.04 -23.83
N SER A 337 -1.52 -18.82 -22.79
CA SER A 337 -1.48 -18.36 -21.40
C SER A 337 -0.06 -18.03 -20.94
N ASN A 338 0.09 -17.00 -20.12
CA ASN A 338 1.36 -16.72 -19.47
C ASN A 338 1.58 -17.72 -18.31
N PRO A 339 2.69 -18.51 -18.33
CA PRO A 339 2.95 -19.49 -17.26
C PRO A 339 3.16 -18.86 -15.87
N ALA A 340 3.44 -17.54 -15.81
CA ALA A 340 3.57 -16.80 -14.55
C ALA A 340 2.24 -16.18 -14.08
N ALA A 341 1.12 -16.44 -14.79
CA ALA A 341 -0.19 -15.84 -14.54
C ALA A 341 -0.10 -14.30 -14.42
N GLN A 342 0.43 -13.66 -15.46
CA GLN A 342 0.61 -12.22 -15.54
C GLN A 342 0.45 -11.74 -16.99
N TYR A 343 0.00 -10.49 -17.18
CA TYR A 343 0.06 -9.81 -18.47
C TYR A 343 0.44 -8.33 -18.28
N ASN A 344 0.67 -7.63 -19.40
CA ASN A 344 1.19 -6.27 -19.36
C ASN A 344 0.06 -5.25 -19.14
N GLY A 345 0.37 -4.23 -18.33
CA GLY A 345 -0.33 -2.97 -18.28
C GLY A 345 0.51 -1.83 -18.82
N PHE A 346 -0.13 -0.81 -19.36
CA PHE A 346 0.48 0.50 -19.59
C PHE A 346 0.18 1.36 -18.38
N VAL A 347 1.12 1.36 -17.44
CA VAL A 347 0.99 1.97 -16.11
C VAL A 347 1.81 3.25 -16.01
N GLY A 348 1.49 4.10 -15.07
CA GLY A 348 2.23 5.32 -14.79
C GLY A 348 1.35 6.47 -14.34
N GLY A 349 1.97 7.64 -14.16
CA GLY A 349 1.31 8.85 -13.72
C GLY A 349 0.40 9.47 -14.77
N ASN A 350 -0.44 10.39 -14.32
CA ASN A 350 -1.32 11.16 -15.17
C ASN A 350 -1.29 12.64 -14.73
N PRO A 351 -0.72 13.55 -15.51
CA PRO A 351 -0.64 14.97 -15.15
C PRO A 351 -2.00 15.69 -15.16
N ASP A 352 -3.05 15.07 -15.71
CA ASP A 352 -4.40 15.65 -15.80
C ASP A 352 -5.25 15.35 -14.55
N LEU A 353 -4.69 14.66 -13.56
CA LEU A 353 -5.39 14.33 -12.32
C LEU A 353 -5.87 15.57 -11.56
N GLN A 354 -7.08 15.46 -11.02
CA GLN A 354 -7.69 16.44 -10.14
C GLN A 354 -7.65 15.99 -8.68
N PRO A 355 -7.81 16.89 -7.72
CA PRO A 355 -7.91 16.51 -6.32
C PRO A 355 -9.11 15.62 -6.02
N GLU A 356 -8.92 14.64 -5.13
CA GLU A 356 -10.03 13.88 -4.53
C GLU A 356 -10.74 14.73 -3.47
N THR A 357 -12.01 14.52 -3.30
CA THR A 357 -12.83 15.20 -2.29
C THR A 357 -13.40 14.19 -1.32
N ALA A 358 -13.21 14.40 -0.02
CA ALA A 358 -13.75 13.56 1.03
C ALA A 358 -14.75 14.33 1.89
N ASP A 359 -15.99 13.84 1.97
CA ASP A 359 -17.01 14.31 2.89
C ASP A 359 -17.11 13.37 4.10
N THR A 360 -17.02 13.92 5.30
CA THR A 360 -17.09 13.17 6.55
C THR A 360 -18.19 13.71 7.44
N LEU A 361 -19.11 12.83 7.84
CA LEU A 361 -20.09 13.08 8.88
C LEU A 361 -19.73 12.26 10.12
N SER A 362 -19.66 12.88 11.28
CA SER A 362 -19.43 12.17 12.53
C SER A 362 -20.35 12.60 13.65
N PHE A 363 -20.71 11.62 14.50
CA PHE A 363 -21.48 11.82 15.72
C PHE A 363 -20.81 11.11 16.87
N GLY A 364 -20.53 11.81 17.96
CA GLY A 364 -19.86 11.25 19.12
C GLY A 364 -20.63 11.51 20.41
N LEU A 365 -20.58 10.54 21.31
CA LEU A 365 -21.12 10.63 22.67
C LEU A 365 -20.04 10.22 23.66
N ALA A 366 -19.65 11.12 24.56
CA ALA A 366 -18.79 10.81 25.69
C ALA A 366 -19.60 10.84 26.99
N PHE A 367 -19.43 9.81 27.81
CA PHE A 367 -20.10 9.63 29.08
C PHE A 367 -19.08 9.39 30.20
N GLN A 368 -19.08 10.27 31.21
CA GLN A 368 -18.20 10.21 32.38
C GLN A 368 -19.04 10.34 33.64
N PRO A 369 -19.70 9.25 34.09
CA PRO A 369 -20.67 9.32 35.16
C PRO A 369 -20.06 9.68 36.50
N SER A 370 -20.63 10.68 37.17
CA SER A 370 -20.22 11.11 38.49
C SER A 370 -20.41 10.03 39.58
N PHE A 371 -21.35 9.11 39.39
CA PHE A 371 -21.61 7.97 40.28
C PHE A 371 -20.60 6.84 40.15
N ALA A 372 -19.79 6.79 39.07
CA ALA A 372 -18.71 5.83 38.85
C ALA A 372 -17.40 6.56 38.49
N PRO A 373 -16.75 7.22 39.45
CA PRO A 373 -15.54 7.98 39.20
C PRO A 373 -14.46 7.10 38.58
N GLY A 374 -13.84 7.58 37.50
CA GLY A 374 -12.82 6.83 36.73
C GLY A 374 -13.35 6.04 35.54
N LEU A 375 -14.69 5.93 35.37
CA LEU A 375 -15.28 5.40 34.14
C LEU A 375 -15.37 6.49 33.08
N ARG A 376 -14.92 6.19 31.86
CA ARG A 376 -15.12 6.99 30.64
C ARG A 376 -15.57 6.04 29.56
N LEU A 377 -16.62 6.43 28.85
CA LEU A 377 -17.15 5.74 27.68
C LEU A 377 -17.27 6.76 26.58
N GLN A 378 -16.75 6.44 25.40
CA GLN A 378 -16.92 7.23 24.19
C GLN A 378 -17.35 6.33 23.06
N ILE A 379 -18.36 6.75 22.33
CA ILE A 379 -18.87 6.08 21.14
C ILE A 379 -18.93 7.13 20.03
N ASP A 380 -18.28 6.84 18.91
CA ASP A 380 -18.25 7.70 17.75
C ASP A 380 -18.71 6.91 16.52
N TYR A 381 -19.72 7.42 15.83
CA TYR A 381 -20.11 6.99 14.50
C TYR A 381 -19.41 7.86 13.47
N PHE A 382 -18.90 7.24 12.41
CA PHE A 382 -18.32 7.90 11.26
C PHE A 382 -18.96 7.41 9.96
N ASP A 383 -19.12 8.34 9.01
CA ASP A 383 -19.56 8.11 7.63
C ASP A 383 -18.68 8.98 6.74
N ILE A 384 -17.83 8.34 5.94
CA ILE A 384 -16.81 8.98 5.11
C ILE A 384 -17.05 8.54 3.68
N SER A 385 -17.20 9.51 2.76
CA SER A 385 -17.27 9.27 1.32
C SER A 385 -16.15 10.04 0.64
N ILE A 386 -15.41 9.39 -0.25
CA ILE A 386 -14.36 9.97 -1.08
C ILE A 386 -14.82 9.88 -2.52
N ASP A 387 -15.03 11.04 -3.14
CA ASP A 387 -15.38 11.16 -4.54
C ASP A 387 -14.14 11.47 -5.38
N ASP A 388 -14.16 11.11 -6.66
CA ASP A 388 -13.05 11.28 -7.60
C ASP A 388 -11.75 10.63 -7.10
N ALA A 389 -11.84 9.51 -6.40
CA ALA A 389 -10.69 8.79 -5.87
C ALA A 389 -9.69 8.46 -6.97
N ILE A 390 -8.41 8.80 -6.71
CA ILE A 390 -7.32 8.56 -7.64
C ILE A 390 -6.87 7.11 -7.49
N GLN A 391 -7.13 6.33 -8.51
CA GLN A 391 -6.76 4.92 -8.56
C GLN A 391 -6.54 4.47 -9.99
N ASN A 392 -5.91 3.31 -10.13
CA ASN A 392 -5.81 2.63 -11.40
C ASN A 392 -7.17 1.97 -11.69
N PRO A 393 -7.64 1.97 -12.95
CA PRO A 393 -8.87 1.28 -13.35
C PRO A 393 -8.89 -0.21 -13.01
N ASN A 394 -7.75 -0.81 -12.76
CA ASN A 394 -7.47 -2.23 -12.64
C ASN A 394 -7.62 -2.97 -13.98
N ALA A 395 -6.51 -3.50 -14.49
CA ALA A 395 -6.46 -4.15 -15.78
C ALA A 395 -7.40 -5.36 -15.88
N ASP A 396 -7.48 -6.18 -14.82
CA ASP A 396 -8.36 -7.36 -14.78
C ASP A 396 -9.84 -6.97 -14.83
N PHE A 397 -10.25 -5.90 -14.12
CA PHE A 397 -11.61 -5.35 -14.21
C PHE A 397 -11.91 -4.80 -15.61
N SER A 398 -10.99 -4.04 -16.18
CA SER A 398 -11.16 -3.48 -17.53
C SER A 398 -11.35 -4.57 -18.56
N LEU A 399 -10.57 -5.65 -18.50
CA LEU A 399 -10.67 -6.80 -19.38
C LEU A 399 -12.02 -7.51 -19.23
N LEU A 400 -12.39 -7.85 -18.00
CA LEU A 400 -13.62 -8.57 -17.69
C LEU A 400 -14.86 -7.80 -18.13
N LEU A 401 -14.97 -6.55 -17.72
CA LEU A 401 -16.16 -5.74 -18.00
C LEU A 401 -16.28 -5.38 -19.48
N CYS A 402 -15.16 -5.16 -20.19
CA CYS A 402 -15.19 -5.06 -21.63
C CYS A 402 -15.78 -6.33 -22.27
N ALA A 403 -15.30 -7.50 -21.84
CA ALA A 403 -15.81 -8.78 -22.36
C ALA A 403 -17.30 -8.96 -22.09
N GLN A 404 -17.77 -8.65 -20.91
CA GLN A 404 -19.18 -8.82 -20.52
C GLN A 404 -20.10 -7.79 -21.14
N THR A 405 -19.75 -6.51 -21.08
CA THR A 405 -20.65 -5.41 -21.43
C THR A 405 -20.44 -4.87 -22.84
N GLY A 406 -19.22 -4.98 -23.38
CA GLY A 406 -18.82 -4.32 -24.63
C GLY A 406 -18.77 -2.79 -24.51
N ASP A 407 -18.60 -2.24 -23.29
CA ASP A 407 -18.49 -0.80 -23.09
C ASP A 407 -17.32 -0.23 -23.89
N PRO A 408 -17.56 0.75 -24.77
CA PRO A 408 -16.51 1.27 -25.65
C PRO A 408 -15.33 1.90 -24.90
N LEU A 409 -15.57 2.50 -23.73
CA LEU A 409 -14.52 3.12 -22.91
C LEU A 409 -13.57 2.06 -22.36
N LEU A 410 -14.12 1.00 -21.79
CA LEU A 410 -13.35 -0.11 -21.21
C LEU A 410 -12.61 -0.89 -22.29
N CYS A 411 -13.30 -1.20 -23.40
CA CYS A 411 -12.72 -1.93 -24.50
C CYS A 411 -11.60 -1.15 -25.20
N SER A 412 -11.67 0.19 -25.24
CA SER A 412 -10.62 1.03 -25.80
C SER A 412 -9.30 1.01 -25.03
N ARG A 413 -9.32 0.55 -23.77
CA ARG A 413 -8.12 0.39 -22.93
C ARG A 413 -7.31 -0.85 -23.29
N ILE A 414 -7.91 -1.83 -23.98
CA ILE A 414 -7.28 -3.11 -24.27
C ILE A 414 -6.61 -3.03 -25.64
N GLN A 415 -5.30 -3.19 -25.66
CA GLN A 415 -4.50 -3.29 -26.86
C GLN A 415 -3.82 -4.65 -26.91
N ARG A 416 -4.21 -5.49 -27.87
CA ARG A 416 -3.58 -6.78 -28.11
C ARG A 416 -2.51 -6.66 -29.18
N ASP A 417 -1.44 -7.45 -29.07
CA ASP A 417 -0.41 -7.52 -30.10
C ASP A 417 -0.88 -8.27 -31.36
N GLY A 418 0.00 -8.42 -32.35
CA GLY A 418 -0.33 -9.08 -33.62
C GLY A 418 -0.80 -10.52 -33.48
N ASP A 419 -0.39 -11.23 -32.43
CA ASP A 419 -0.78 -12.60 -32.13
C ASP A 419 -1.99 -12.69 -31.16
N GLY A 420 -2.55 -11.54 -30.78
CA GLY A 420 -3.68 -11.43 -29.87
C GLY A 420 -3.27 -11.48 -28.39
N SER A 421 -1.99 -11.53 -28.08
CA SER A 421 -1.48 -11.65 -26.73
C SER A 421 -1.43 -10.30 -26.00
N LEU A 422 -1.56 -10.36 -24.64
CA LEU A 422 -1.36 -9.22 -23.76
C LEU A 422 0.01 -9.26 -23.04
N TRP A 423 0.89 -10.22 -23.36
CA TRP A 423 2.13 -10.40 -22.60
C TRP A 423 3.36 -10.83 -23.43
N GLN A 424 3.18 -11.32 -24.65
CA GLN A 424 4.31 -11.84 -25.43
C GLN A 424 5.19 -10.75 -26.01
N SER A 425 4.65 -9.55 -26.16
CA SER A 425 5.40 -8.37 -26.62
C SER A 425 4.94 -7.12 -25.85
N ASN A 426 5.72 -6.04 -25.93
CA ASN A 426 5.34 -4.75 -25.36
C ASN A 426 4.23 -4.02 -26.14
N ASP A 427 3.79 -4.57 -27.27
CA ASP A 427 2.68 -4.02 -28.06
C ASP A 427 1.31 -4.47 -27.53
N GLY A 428 1.29 -5.53 -26.70
CA GLY A 428 0.10 -6.04 -26.03
C GLY A 428 0.06 -5.60 -24.56
N PHE A 429 -0.95 -4.81 -24.16
CA PHE A 429 -1.14 -4.32 -22.79
C PHE A 429 -2.58 -3.83 -22.57
N ILE A 430 -2.93 -3.57 -21.32
CA ILE A 430 -4.12 -2.83 -20.92
C ILE A 430 -3.71 -1.49 -20.32
N VAL A 431 -4.37 -0.40 -20.73
CA VAL A 431 -4.09 0.95 -20.18
C VAL A 431 -4.63 1.03 -18.76
N ASP A 432 -3.71 1.18 -17.79
CA ASP A 432 -3.99 1.22 -16.36
C ASP A 432 -3.23 2.37 -15.66
N THR A 433 -3.24 3.55 -16.28
CA THR A 433 -2.72 4.78 -15.67
C THR A 433 -3.68 5.34 -14.64
N PHE A 434 -3.16 6.10 -13.65
CA PHE A 434 -3.99 6.74 -12.63
C PHE A 434 -5.08 7.64 -13.20
N GLN A 435 -6.28 7.56 -12.64
CA GLN A 435 -7.46 8.33 -13.05
C GLN A 435 -8.34 8.69 -11.84
N ASN A 436 -9.09 9.80 -11.93
CA ASN A 436 -10.14 10.16 -10.98
C ASN A 436 -11.44 9.46 -11.39
N ILE A 437 -11.62 8.20 -11.02
CA ILE A 437 -12.74 7.38 -11.51
C ILE A 437 -13.51 6.67 -10.40
N GLY A 438 -12.99 6.67 -9.19
CA GLY A 438 -13.55 5.87 -8.12
C GLY A 438 -14.32 6.66 -7.07
N GLU A 439 -15.16 5.92 -6.35
CA GLU A 439 -15.69 6.34 -5.06
C GLU A 439 -15.26 5.32 -4.02
N ILE A 440 -14.91 5.80 -2.83
CA ILE A 440 -14.62 4.96 -1.67
C ILE A 440 -15.49 5.44 -0.52
N ALA A 441 -16.31 4.57 0.05
CA ALA A 441 -17.14 4.92 1.19
C ALA A 441 -16.89 3.95 2.36
N THR A 442 -16.84 4.51 3.57
CA THR A 442 -16.70 3.69 4.78
C THR A 442 -17.53 4.24 5.93
N LYS A 443 -18.17 3.32 6.65
CA LYS A 443 -19.02 3.62 7.81
C LYS A 443 -18.70 2.68 8.95
N GLY A 444 -18.80 3.20 10.16
CA GLY A 444 -18.56 2.37 11.32
C GLY A 444 -18.71 3.10 12.63
N ILE A 445 -18.42 2.35 13.69
CA ILE A 445 -18.53 2.82 15.08
C ILE A 445 -17.20 2.54 15.77
N ASP A 446 -16.62 3.57 16.37
CA ASP A 446 -15.51 3.46 17.29
C ASP A 446 -16.01 3.50 18.74
N LEU A 447 -15.47 2.62 19.56
CA LEU A 447 -15.74 2.51 20.99
C LEU A 447 -14.44 2.67 21.78
N ASP A 448 -14.41 3.61 22.70
CA ASP A 448 -13.34 3.80 23.67
C ASP A 448 -13.95 3.71 25.08
N VAL A 449 -13.43 2.79 25.89
CA VAL A 449 -13.85 2.61 27.28
C VAL A 449 -12.64 2.57 28.17
N SER A 450 -12.54 3.46 29.14
CA SER A 450 -11.54 3.37 30.18
C SER A 450 -12.19 3.37 31.56
N TYR A 451 -11.71 2.48 32.43
CA TYR A 451 -12.16 2.40 33.82
C TYR A 451 -11.02 2.12 34.75
N ALA A 452 -10.79 3.02 35.67
CA ALA A 452 -9.73 2.85 36.68
C ALA A 452 -10.30 2.92 38.10
N PHE A 453 -10.06 1.88 38.91
CA PHE A 453 -10.58 1.74 40.24
C PHE A 453 -9.56 1.13 41.19
N ASP A 454 -9.68 1.47 42.49
CA ASP A 454 -8.82 0.96 43.52
C ASP A 454 -9.29 -0.42 44.00
N ILE A 455 -8.37 -1.36 44.08
CA ILE A 455 -8.60 -2.72 44.61
C ILE A 455 -8.07 -2.88 46.04
N GLY A 456 -8.15 -1.81 46.81
CA GLY A 456 -7.73 -1.75 48.21
C GLY A 456 -6.23 -1.94 48.36
N ALA A 457 -5.82 -2.81 49.32
CA ALA A 457 -4.41 -3.07 49.57
C ALA A 457 -3.65 -3.72 48.40
N ALA A 458 -4.37 -4.18 47.35
CA ALA A 458 -3.77 -4.76 46.15
C ALA A 458 -3.41 -3.70 45.10
N GLY A 459 -3.65 -2.42 45.34
CA GLY A 459 -3.29 -1.34 44.43
C GLY A 459 -4.46 -0.86 43.56
N ARG A 460 -4.22 -0.53 42.29
CA ARG A 460 -5.22 0.02 41.38
C ARG A 460 -5.25 -0.76 40.06
N LEU A 461 -6.44 -1.02 39.54
CA LEU A 461 -6.64 -1.64 38.22
C LEU A 461 -7.19 -0.62 37.24
N GLY A 462 -6.55 -0.50 36.09
CA GLY A 462 -7.03 0.24 34.93
C GLY A 462 -7.43 -0.75 33.83
N LEU A 463 -8.58 -0.54 33.24
CA LEU A 463 -9.08 -1.28 32.08
C LEU A 463 -9.29 -0.27 30.96
N ASP A 464 -8.67 -0.48 29.80
CA ASP A 464 -8.77 0.38 28.64
C ASP A 464 -9.11 -0.50 27.42
N LEU A 465 -10.23 -0.20 26.77
CA LEU A 465 -10.71 -0.90 25.57
C LEU A 465 -10.86 0.12 24.44
N VAL A 466 -10.21 -0.15 23.31
CA VAL A 466 -10.44 0.52 22.03
C VAL A 466 -10.92 -0.51 21.03
N ALA A 467 -12.06 -0.26 20.42
CA ALA A 467 -12.67 -1.17 19.47
C ALA A 467 -13.28 -0.42 18.27
N THR A 468 -13.25 -1.05 17.10
CA THR A 468 -13.91 -0.56 15.89
C THR A 468 -14.85 -1.64 15.37
N ARG A 469 -16.09 -1.25 15.08
CA ARG A 469 -17.01 -2.00 14.24
C ARG A 469 -17.10 -1.33 12.89
N LEU A 470 -16.56 -1.99 11.86
CA LEU A 470 -16.70 -1.58 10.48
C LEU A 470 -18.09 -2.05 9.99
N GLU A 471 -18.92 -1.15 9.53
CA GLU A 471 -20.26 -1.46 9.01
C GLU A 471 -20.25 -1.66 7.50
N SER A 472 -19.46 -0.82 6.77
CA SER A 472 -19.21 -0.98 5.35
C SER A 472 -17.85 -0.41 4.96
N LEU A 473 -17.28 -0.96 3.89
CA LEU A 473 -16.09 -0.48 3.19
C LEU A 473 -16.33 -0.68 1.68
N GLU A 474 -17.03 0.26 1.09
CA GLU A 474 -17.50 0.18 -0.28
C GLU A 474 -16.50 0.80 -1.26
N PHE A 475 -16.29 0.11 -2.37
CA PHE A 475 -15.50 0.59 -3.50
C PHE A 475 -16.37 0.62 -4.74
N THR A 476 -16.31 1.73 -5.46
CA THR A 476 -16.91 1.89 -6.78
C THR A 476 -15.80 2.30 -7.75
N PRO A 477 -14.99 1.34 -8.26
CA PRO A 477 -13.85 1.65 -9.13
C PRO A 477 -14.27 2.30 -10.46
N GLN A 478 -15.53 2.13 -10.84
CA GLN A 478 -16.11 2.77 -12.01
C GLN A 478 -17.64 2.74 -11.94
N PRO A 479 -18.36 3.61 -12.67
CA PRO A 479 -19.81 3.65 -12.64
C PRO A 479 -20.46 2.29 -12.94
N GLY A 480 -21.37 1.85 -12.06
CA GLY A 480 -22.07 0.58 -12.19
C GLY A 480 -21.37 -0.64 -11.58
N VAL A 481 -20.19 -0.49 -11.02
CA VAL A 481 -19.45 -1.55 -10.31
C VAL A 481 -19.26 -1.12 -8.87
N THR A 482 -20.04 -1.67 -7.95
CA THR A 482 -19.88 -1.39 -6.51
C THR A 482 -19.83 -2.70 -5.72
N TYR A 483 -18.90 -2.77 -4.78
CA TYR A 483 -18.75 -3.92 -3.87
C TYR A 483 -18.32 -3.44 -2.48
N ASP A 484 -18.69 -4.22 -1.46
CA ASP A 484 -18.35 -3.97 -0.06
C ASP A 484 -17.29 -4.98 0.40
N CYS A 485 -16.19 -4.48 0.94
CA CYS A 485 -15.07 -5.27 1.45
C CYS A 485 -15.07 -5.46 2.97
N ALA A 486 -16.10 -4.97 3.69
CA ALA A 486 -16.20 -5.22 5.13
C ALA A 486 -16.35 -6.73 5.41
N GLY A 487 -15.51 -7.26 6.30
CA GLY A 487 -15.45 -8.70 6.59
C GLY A 487 -14.77 -9.56 5.51
N LEU A 488 -14.16 -8.94 4.50
CA LEU A 488 -13.53 -9.63 3.38
C LEU A 488 -12.01 -9.42 3.33
N TYR A 489 -11.35 -10.24 2.51
CA TYR A 489 -9.96 -10.14 2.11
C TYR A 489 -9.75 -10.82 0.75
N GLY A 490 -8.68 -10.51 0.04
CA GLY A 490 -8.34 -11.24 -1.19
C GLY A 490 -7.66 -10.40 -2.25
N SER A 491 -7.81 -10.83 -3.52
CA SER A 491 -7.17 -10.17 -4.65
C SER A 491 -7.79 -8.81 -4.99
N ILE A 492 -9.06 -8.64 -4.70
CA ILE A 492 -9.82 -7.41 -4.97
C ILE A 492 -9.89 -6.55 -3.72
N CYS A 493 -10.36 -7.11 -2.60
CA CYS A 493 -10.48 -6.40 -1.33
C CYS A 493 -9.14 -6.15 -0.63
N GLY A 494 -8.07 -6.84 -1.04
CA GLY A 494 -6.73 -6.64 -0.50
C GLY A 494 -6.58 -7.13 0.94
N VAL A 495 -6.06 -6.27 1.80
CA VAL A 495 -5.76 -6.56 3.20
C VAL A 495 -7.04 -6.91 3.98
N PRO A 496 -7.02 -7.94 4.86
CA PRO A 496 -8.16 -8.31 5.68
C PRO A 496 -8.80 -7.12 6.41
N ALA A 497 -10.09 -6.90 6.20
CA ALA A 497 -10.89 -5.84 6.77
C ALA A 497 -11.97 -6.39 7.73
N PRO A 498 -11.60 -6.89 8.93
CA PRO A 498 -12.56 -7.51 9.84
C PRO A 498 -13.64 -6.53 10.27
N GLU A 499 -14.90 -6.97 10.34
CA GLU A 499 -16.02 -6.15 10.83
C GLU A 499 -15.84 -5.73 12.31
N TRP A 500 -15.16 -6.54 13.10
CA TRP A 500 -14.84 -6.21 14.49
C TRP A 500 -13.37 -6.42 14.81
N ARG A 501 -12.76 -5.42 15.42
CA ARG A 501 -11.43 -5.51 16.00
C ARG A 501 -11.37 -4.73 17.30
N HIS A 502 -10.58 -5.22 18.26
CA HIS A 502 -10.34 -4.48 19.49
C HIS A 502 -8.96 -4.75 20.09
N LYS A 503 -8.55 -3.80 20.92
CA LYS A 503 -7.44 -3.92 21.87
C LYS A 503 -7.96 -3.58 23.25
N MET A 504 -7.79 -4.49 24.22
CA MET A 504 -8.11 -4.28 25.63
C MET A 504 -6.85 -4.42 26.46
N ASP A 505 -6.54 -3.39 27.23
CA ASP A 505 -5.43 -3.37 28.17
C ASP A 505 -5.96 -3.44 29.60
N ALA A 506 -5.41 -4.36 30.41
CA ALA A 506 -5.63 -4.44 31.84
C ALA A 506 -4.33 -4.11 32.55
N THR A 507 -4.23 -2.91 33.11
CA THR A 507 -3.03 -2.41 33.79
C THR A 507 -3.20 -2.46 35.30
N TRP A 508 -2.45 -3.31 35.93
CA TRP A 508 -2.38 -3.38 37.37
C TRP A 508 -1.21 -2.57 37.90
N ARG A 509 -1.52 -1.43 38.54
CA ARG A 509 -0.58 -0.65 39.36
C ARG A 509 -0.48 -1.32 40.70
N THR A 510 0.62 -2.03 40.91
CA THR A 510 0.80 -2.83 42.09
C THR A 510 1.00 -1.97 43.37
N PRO A 511 0.79 -2.51 44.58
CA PRO A 511 1.10 -1.80 45.79
C PRO A 511 2.62 -1.63 46.00
N TRP A 512 3.45 -2.33 45.24
CA TRP A 512 4.90 -2.19 45.27
C TRP A 512 5.33 -0.96 44.49
N SER A 513 6.05 -0.07 45.12
CA SER A 513 6.43 1.22 44.53
C SER A 513 7.04 1.08 43.13
N GLY A 514 6.44 1.76 42.19
CA GLY A 514 6.94 1.92 40.83
C GLY A 514 6.79 0.69 39.92
N ILE A 515 6.03 -0.36 40.29
CA ILE A 515 5.82 -1.54 39.46
C ILE A 515 4.41 -1.55 38.90
N ASP A 516 4.30 -1.55 37.55
CA ASP A 516 3.06 -1.73 36.81
C ASP A 516 3.14 -2.98 35.94
N LEU A 517 2.03 -3.73 35.86
CA LEU A 517 1.87 -4.88 34.96
C LEU A 517 0.68 -4.65 34.04
N THR A 518 0.88 -4.82 32.72
CA THR A 518 -0.18 -4.68 31.73
C THR A 518 -0.35 -5.99 30.96
N LEU A 519 -1.56 -6.49 30.93
CA LEU A 519 -2.00 -7.56 30.05
C LEU A 519 -2.81 -6.93 28.92
N SER A 520 -2.39 -7.13 27.68
CA SER A 520 -3.09 -6.64 26.48
C SER A 520 -3.72 -7.80 25.73
N TRP A 521 -4.97 -7.64 25.35
CA TRP A 521 -5.70 -8.56 24.48
C TRP A 521 -6.06 -7.86 23.18
N ARG A 522 -5.47 -8.35 22.08
CA ARG A 522 -5.78 -7.91 20.70
C ARG A 522 -6.62 -8.97 20.01
N TYR A 523 -7.72 -8.55 19.42
CA TYR A 523 -8.65 -9.43 18.72
C TYR A 523 -8.98 -8.89 17.34
N PHE A 524 -9.02 -9.80 16.37
CA PHE A 524 -9.45 -9.57 15.00
C PHE A 524 -10.50 -10.63 14.65
N ASP A 525 -11.64 -10.21 14.15
CA ASP A 525 -12.69 -11.13 13.73
C ASP A 525 -12.30 -11.91 12.47
N ALA A 526 -13.06 -12.97 12.18
CA ALA A 526 -12.88 -13.75 10.98
C ALA A 526 -13.23 -12.94 9.74
N VAL A 527 -12.53 -13.21 8.62
CA VAL A 527 -12.81 -12.60 7.33
C VAL A 527 -12.93 -13.68 6.27
N LYS A 528 -13.80 -13.46 5.29
CA LYS A 528 -13.98 -14.36 4.16
C LYS A 528 -13.19 -13.88 2.95
N GLN A 529 -12.85 -14.81 2.08
CA GLN A 529 -12.26 -14.45 0.82
C GLN A 529 -13.29 -13.75 -0.08
N ASP A 530 -12.89 -12.65 -0.71
CA ASP A 530 -13.74 -11.83 -1.57
C ASP A 530 -14.44 -12.63 -2.68
N SER A 531 -13.77 -13.63 -3.26
CA SER A 531 -14.32 -14.56 -4.24
C SER A 531 -15.47 -15.43 -3.75
N GLN A 532 -15.65 -15.56 -2.43
CA GLN A 532 -16.74 -16.31 -1.82
C GLN A 532 -17.95 -15.42 -1.53
N ASP A 533 -17.86 -14.13 -1.83
CA ASP A 533 -18.97 -13.20 -1.65
C ASP A 533 -20.04 -13.40 -2.73
N ALA A 534 -21.28 -13.01 -2.41
CA ALA A 534 -22.41 -13.08 -3.34
C ALA A 534 -22.38 -11.97 -4.42
N ASN A 535 -21.52 -10.96 -4.27
CA ASN A 535 -21.34 -9.91 -5.24
C ASN A 535 -20.72 -10.50 -6.52
N GLU A 536 -21.37 -10.25 -7.67
CA GLU A 536 -20.96 -10.83 -8.94
C GLU A 536 -19.57 -10.41 -9.41
N PHE A 537 -19.14 -9.18 -9.09
CA PHE A 537 -17.81 -8.69 -9.45
C PHE A 537 -16.71 -9.35 -8.63
N LEU A 538 -16.93 -9.54 -7.33
CA LEU A 538 -15.99 -10.22 -6.45
C LEU A 538 -15.89 -11.72 -6.76
N SER A 539 -17.03 -12.39 -6.93
CA SER A 539 -17.08 -13.84 -7.16
C SER A 539 -16.51 -14.23 -8.52
N PHE A 540 -16.71 -13.45 -9.56
CA PHE A 540 -16.23 -13.75 -10.91
C PHE A 540 -14.70 -13.68 -10.99
N LEU A 541 -14.10 -12.60 -10.55
CA LEU A 541 -12.64 -12.42 -10.58
C LEU A 541 -11.94 -13.42 -9.66
N GLY A 542 -12.58 -13.75 -8.54
CA GLY A 542 -12.07 -14.74 -7.62
C GLY A 542 -12.04 -16.16 -8.19
N THR A 543 -13.03 -16.56 -8.97
CA THR A 543 -13.07 -17.89 -9.62
C THR A 543 -12.07 -18.01 -10.77
N ALA A 544 -11.80 -16.92 -11.48
CA ALA A 544 -10.80 -16.89 -12.56
C ALA A 544 -9.37 -17.11 -12.05
N SER A 545 -9.08 -16.81 -10.79
CA SER A 545 -7.75 -16.99 -10.17
C SER A 545 -7.48 -18.42 -9.67
N GLY A 546 -8.40 -19.37 -9.83
CA GLY A 546 -8.21 -20.77 -9.44
C GLY A 546 -8.08 -21.00 -7.92
N GLN A 547 -8.92 -20.34 -7.14
CA GLN A 547 -8.82 -20.33 -5.68
C GLN A 547 -9.19 -21.67 -5.04
N ASP A 548 -8.42 -22.09 -4.03
CA ASP A 548 -8.67 -23.29 -3.26
C ASP A 548 -9.71 -23.02 -2.16
N ALA A 549 -10.64 -23.95 -1.97
CA ALA A 549 -11.63 -23.89 -0.89
C ALA A 549 -11.01 -23.86 0.53
N THR A 550 -9.73 -24.19 0.65
CA THR A 550 -8.98 -24.11 1.92
C THR A 550 -8.74 -22.66 2.39
N ASP A 551 -8.75 -21.70 1.49
CA ASP A 551 -8.52 -20.27 1.78
C ASP A 551 -9.82 -19.46 1.90
N ALA A 552 -10.98 -20.13 1.91
CA ALA A 552 -12.29 -19.49 1.92
C ALA A 552 -12.51 -18.54 3.12
N GLU A 553 -11.85 -18.80 4.25
CA GLU A 553 -12.00 -18.01 5.47
C GLU A 553 -10.69 -17.97 6.28
N LEU A 554 -10.28 -16.77 6.70
CA LEU A 554 -9.30 -16.58 7.76
C LEU A 554 -10.03 -16.48 9.08
N GLY A 555 -9.93 -17.51 9.91
CA GLY A 555 -10.57 -17.55 11.21
C GLY A 555 -10.07 -16.45 12.15
N SER A 556 -10.91 -16.04 13.09
CA SER A 556 -10.59 -15.01 14.08
C SER A 556 -9.27 -15.26 14.84
N ARG A 557 -8.59 -14.19 15.24
CA ARG A 557 -7.32 -14.23 15.97
C ARG A 557 -7.37 -13.44 17.28
N SER A 558 -6.86 -14.05 18.32
CA SER A 558 -6.61 -13.42 19.63
C SER A 558 -5.15 -13.51 19.97
N TYR A 559 -4.52 -12.38 20.26
CA TYR A 559 -3.15 -12.28 20.76
C TYR A 559 -3.15 -11.70 22.16
N ILE A 560 -2.34 -12.27 23.03
CA ILE A 560 -2.16 -11.80 24.40
C ILE A 560 -0.72 -11.33 24.55
N ASP A 561 -0.54 -10.09 25.02
CA ASP A 561 0.75 -9.50 25.30
C ASP A 561 0.88 -9.24 26.81
N LEU A 562 2.08 -9.35 27.34
CA LEU A 562 2.36 -9.07 28.76
C LEU A 562 3.54 -8.09 28.87
N THR A 563 3.32 -6.99 29.57
CA THR A 563 4.35 -5.98 29.79
C THR A 563 4.46 -5.66 31.27
N GLY A 564 5.68 -5.58 31.77
CA GLY A 564 6.00 -5.08 33.12
C GLY A 564 6.85 -3.83 33.00
N SER A 565 6.58 -2.82 33.85
CA SER A 565 7.43 -1.64 33.99
C SER A 565 7.78 -1.39 35.46
N VAL A 566 8.98 -0.88 35.66
CA VAL A 566 9.43 -0.44 36.98
C VAL A 566 10.11 0.91 36.87
N THR A 567 9.67 1.87 37.71
CA THR A 567 10.28 3.20 37.80
C THR A 567 11.13 3.27 39.09
N LEU A 568 12.40 3.56 38.91
CA LEU A 568 13.40 3.65 39.98
C LEU A 568 13.84 5.11 40.18
N ALA A 569 13.80 5.57 41.40
CA ALA A 569 14.24 6.91 41.80
C ALA A 569 13.55 8.05 41.01
N ASP A 570 12.32 7.82 40.56
CA ASP A 570 11.52 8.75 39.72
C ASP A 570 12.25 9.26 38.44
N LYS A 571 13.28 8.53 38.02
CA LYS A 571 14.19 8.94 36.95
C LYS A 571 14.42 7.85 35.88
N TYR A 572 14.46 6.60 36.31
CA TYR A 572 14.77 5.49 35.41
C TYR A 572 13.55 4.57 35.30
N THR A 573 12.97 4.46 34.13
CA THR A 573 11.89 3.51 33.86
C THR A 573 12.40 2.39 32.97
N LEU A 574 12.42 1.18 33.53
CA LEU A 574 12.69 -0.06 32.78
C LEU A 574 11.34 -0.69 32.40
N ARG A 575 11.14 -0.98 31.12
CA ARG A 575 9.99 -1.73 30.63
C ARG A 575 10.48 -3.00 29.92
N VAL A 576 9.88 -4.15 30.27
CA VAL A 576 10.13 -5.44 29.62
C VAL A 576 8.79 -6.02 29.21
N GLY A 577 8.70 -6.55 28.00
CA GLY A 577 7.45 -7.12 27.51
C GLY A 577 7.65 -8.30 26.56
N VAL A 578 6.56 -9.04 26.43
CA VAL A 578 6.42 -10.16 25.50
C VAL A 578 5.15 -9.91 24.70
N ASN A 579 5.29 -9.67 23.41
CA ASN A 579 4.17 -9.65 22.47
C ASN A 579 3.88 -11.09 22.03
N ASN A 580 2.61 -11.40 21.82
CA ASN A 580 2.13 -12.73 21.48
C ASN A 580 2.66 -13.80 22.45
N LEU A 581 2.31 -13.66 23.73
CA LEU A 581 2.79 -14.47 24.84
C LEU A 581 2.67 -15.98 24.60
N PHE A 582 1.60 -16.40 23.92
CA PHE A 582 1.30 -17.80 23.65
C PHE A 582 1.84 -18.31 22.32
N ASP A 583 2.61 -17.47 21.58
CA ASP A 583 3.19 -17.83 20.27
C ASP A 583 2.13 -18.30 19.27
N LYS A 584 1.01 -17.58 19.22
CA LYS A 584 -0.10 -17.90 18.36
C LYS A 584 0.25 -17.60 16.92
N ASP A 585 0.18 -18.61 16.06
CA ASP A 585 0.42 -18.45 14.63
C ASP A 585 -0.61 -17.53 13.95
N PRO A 586 -0.20 -16.75 12.94
CA PRO A 586 -1.13 -16.05 12.08
C PRO A 586 -1.97 -17.04 11.25
N PRO A 587 -3.11 -16.64 10.69
CA PRO A 587 -3.76 -17.45 9.67
C PRO A 587 -2.89 -17.56 8.44
N LEU A 588 -2.82 -18.73 7.82
CA LEU A 588 -2.04 -18.96 6.61
C LEU A 588 -2.97 -18.98 5.39
N ASN A 589 -2.49 -18.38 4.30
CA ASN A 589 -3.13 -18.37 2.99
C ASN A 589 -2.35 -19.21 2.00
N GLY A 590 -3.04 -19.82 1.05
CA GLY A 590 -2.44 -20.38 -0.14
C GLY A 590 -1.87 -19.29 -1.08
N ALA A 591 -1.02 -19.70 -2.02
CA ALA A 591 -0.34 -18.77 -2.92
C ALA A 591 -1.32 -17.94 -3.78
N ASN A 592 -2.48 -18.50 -4.13
CA ASN A 592 -3.45 -17.83 -5.00
C ASN A 592 -4.30 -16.77 -4.27
N ALA A 593 -4.43 -16.90 -2.95
CA ALA A 593 -5.16 -15.94 -2.11
C ALA A 593 -4.24 -14.91 -1.44
N CYS A 594 -2.96 -14.90 -1.80
CA CYS A 594 -1.93 -14.11 -1.18
C CYS A 594 -1.20 -13.29 -2.25
N PRO A 595 -1.78 -12.17 -2.73
CA PRO A 595 -1.14 -11.34 -3.74
C PRO A 595 0.21 -10.83 -3.26
N SER A 596 1.19 -10.77 -4.16
CA SER A 596 2.54 -10.32 -3.85
C SER A 596 2.53 -8.85 -3.39
N GLY A 597 3.33 -8.56 -2.37
CA GLY A 597 3.43 -7.24 -1.75
C GLY A 597 2.66 -7.15 -0.45
N PRO A 598 1.31 -7.06 -0.43
CA PRO A 598 0.54 -7.00 0.81
C PRO A 598 0.61 -8.28 1.64
N CYS A 599 0.55 -9.44 1.00
CA CYS A 599 0.69 -10.73 1.65
C CYS A 599 2.14 -11.20 1.61
N ASN A 600 2.71 -11.50 2.77
CA ASN A 600 4.09 -11.95 2.89
C ASN A 600 4.21 -13.12 3.86
N GLY A 601 4.97 -14.14 3.49
CA GLY A 601 5.10 -15.36 4.28
C GLY A 601 3.79 -16.14 4.40
N ASN A 602 2.95 -16.10 3.37
CA ASN A 602 1.62 -16.73 3.32
C ASN A 602 0.67 -16.22 4.42
N THR A 603 0.80 -14.95 4.79
CA THR A 603 -0.08 -14.28 5.75
C THR A 603 -0.09 -12.77 5.52
N TRP A 604 -0.83 -12.03 6.33
CA TRP A 604 -1.01 -10.59 6.25
C TRP A 604 -0.36 -9.88 7.44
N PRO A 605 0.96 -9.50 7.35
CA PRO A 605 1.69 -8.87 8.46
C PRO A 605 1.10 -7.53 8.94
N GLN A 606 0.29 -6.88 8.11
CA GLN A 606 -0.41 -5.63 8.43
C GLN A 606 -1.50 -5.83 9.50
N VAL A 607 -2.02 -7.07 9.63
CA VAL A 607 -3.12 -7.41 10.53
C VAL A 607 -2.69 -8.41 11.60
N TYR A 608 -1.90 -9.42 11.23
CA TYR A 608 -1.55 -10.56 12.09
C TYR A 608 -0.08 -10.58 12.49
N ASP A 609 0.24 -11.19 13.63
CA ASP A 609 1.61 -11.32 14.15
C ASP A 609 2.41 -12.38 13.34
N ALA A 610 2.89 -11.97 12.17
CA ALA A 610 3.61 -12.86 11.25
C ALA A 610 4.94 -13.41 11.79
N ILE A 611 5.57 -12.70 12.77
CA ILE A 611 6.88 -13.07 13.33
C ILE A 611 6.72 -13.97 14.58
N GLY A 612 5.49 -14.16 15.09
CA GLY A 612 5.24 -14.91 16.30
C GLY A 612 5.61 -14.14 17.57
N ARG A 613 6.08 -14.86 18.62
CA ARG A 613 6.43 -14.26 19.92
C ARG A 613 7.64 -13.35 19.84
N GLN A 614 7.52 -12.13 20.37
CA GLN A 614 8.62 -11.16 20.45
C GLN A 614 8.86 -10.73 21.90
N ILE A 615 10.12 -10.63 22.28
CA ILE A 615 10.55 -10.13 23.59
C ILE A 615 11.26 -8.80 23.38
N PHE A 616 10.90 -7.78 24.14
CA PHE A 616 11.53 -6.46 24.07
C PHE A 616 11.89 -5.90 25.45
N GLY A 617 12.85 -4.99 25.45
CA GLY A 617 13.23 -4.19 26.62
C GLY A 617 13.45 -2.74 26.24
N LEU A 618 12.99 -1.82 27.09
CA LEU A 618 13.13 -0.37 26.91
C LEU A 618 13.59 0.26 28.22
N VAL A 619 14.53 1.18 28.14
CA VAL A 619 14.97 2.03 29.25
C VAL A 619 14.67 3.48 28.89
N THR A 620 13.92 4.16 29.76
CA THR A 620 13.68 5.60 29.68
C THR A 620 14.42 6.30 30.83
N ILE A 621 15.11 7.39 30.53
CA ILE A 621 15.84 8.21 31.50
C ILE A 621 15.29 9.62 31.44
N ASP A 622 14.73 10.10 32.56
CA ASP A 622 14.26 11.47 32.72
C ASP A 622 15.37 12.31 33.38
N PHE A 623 15.76 13.40 32.75
CA PHE A 623 16.92 14.23 33.18
C PHE A 623 16.50 15.42 34.04
#